data_e7116b14a438eafec2925019912cc117
#
_entry.id   e7116b14a438eafec2925019912cc117
#
_cell.length_a   1.000
_cell.length_b   1.000
_cell.length_c   1.000
_cell.angle_alpha   90.00
_cell.angle_beta   90.00
_cell.angle_gamma   90.00
#
_symmetry.space_group_name_H-M   'P 1'
#
loop_
_entity.id
_entity.type
_entity.pdbx_description
1 polymer ?
#
loop_
_entity_poly.entity_id
_entity_poly.type
_entity_poly.pdbx_seq_one_letter_code
_entity_poly.pdbx_strand_id
1 'polypeptide(L)'
;MATINQDPTGIGGAGKVSARGSSDQRDHRDTMALMRDRLKQAIGAYSESREDELDDLRFMAGSPDNQWQWPQDVLATRGSVQGQTVNARPCLTINKLPQHVRQVTNEQRQNRPSGKVIPVNDQADVEVAEVLDGMVRHIEVNSDADVAYDTACENQVTYGEGYIRILTEYCYEDSFDQDIKIARIRNSFSVYMDPLIQDPCGADAEWCFI
;
A
#
# COMPACT_ATOMS: atom_id res chain seq x y z
N MET A 1 -40.95 -75.04 14.40
CA MET A 1 -39.77 -74.55 15.14
C MET A 1 -38.88 -73.87 14.18
N ALA A 2 -38.94 -72.57 14.14
CA ALA A 2 -38.09 -71.72 13.28
C ALA A 2 -37.19 -70.86 14.18
N THR A 3 -35.95 -71.09 14.14
CA THR A 3 -34.93 -70.34 14.87
C THR A 3 -34.61 -69.05 14.12
N ILE A 4 -34.82 -67.93 14.76
CA ILE A 4 -34.45 -66.60 14.27
C ILE A 4 -33.02 -66.44 14.61
N ASN A 5 -32.19 -66.26 13.59
CA ASN A 5 -30.79 -65.86 13.70
C ASN A 5 -30.73 -64.34 13.59
N GLN A 6 -30.40 -63.66 14.70
CA GLN A 6 -30.13 -62.23 14.71
C GLN A 6 -28.65 -62.03 14.51
N ASP A 7 -28.28 -61.44 13.38
CA ASP A 7 -26.94 -60.87 13.18
C ASP A 7 -26.90 -59.43 13.64
N PRO A 8 -26.06 -59.05 14.62
CA PRO A 8 -25.82 -57.68 15.00
C PRO A 8 -24.48 -57.24 14.44
N THR A 9 -24.43 -56.93 13.17
CA THR A 9 -23.24 -56.28 12.62
C THR A 9 -23.66 -55.29 11.56
N GLY A 10 -23.42 -54.03 11.83
CA GLY A 10 -23.62 -53.03 10.79
C GLY A 10 -23.53 -51.58 11.25
N ILE A 11 -22.64 -51.25 12.17
CA ILE A 11 -22.29 -49.85 12.37
C ILE A 11 -20.81 -49.74 12.14
N GLY A 12 -20.41 -49.40 10.93
CA GLY A 12 -19.04 -49.24 10.54
C GLY A 12 -18.87 -48.44 9.26
N GLY A 13 -19.70 -47.44 9.10
CA GLY A 13 -19.49 -46.41 8.08
C GLY A 13 -18.65 -45.28 8.65
N ALA A 14 -17.40 -45.56 9.04
CA ALA A 14 -16.44 -44.49 9.28
C ALA A 14 -16.15 -43.79 7.94
N GLY A 15 -16.95 -42.77 7.68
CA GLY A 15 -16.79 -41.91 6.52
C GLY A 15 -15.36 -41.37 6.45
N LYS A 16 -14.73 -41.54 5.31
CA LYS A 16 -13.48 -40.91 4.92
C LYS A 16 -13.63 -39.39 4.84
N VAL A 17 -13.80 -38.72 5.98
CA VAL A 17 -13.81 -37.25 6.09
C VAL A 17 -12.39 -36.71 6.23
N SER A 18 -11.39 -37.58 6.45
CA SER A 18 -10.03 -37.20 6.76
C SER A 18 -9.15 -36.81 5.55
N ALA A 19 -9.58 -37.11 4.31
CA ALA A 19 -8.72 -36.86 3.14
C ALA A 19 -8.85 -35.44 2.55
N ARG A 20 -10.02 -34.80 2.64
CA ARG A 20 -10.21 -33.45 2.14
C ARG A 20 -9.52 -32.39 3.00
N GLY A 21 -9.58 -32.46 4.30
CA GLY A 21 -8.93 -31.52 5.19
C GLY A 21 -7.38 -31.55 5.14
N SER A 22 -6.77 -32.65 4.71
CA SER A 22 -5.32 -32.75 4.61
C SER A 22 -4.74 -32.19 3.29
N SER A 23 -5.51 -32.19 2.21
CA SER A 23 -5.15 -31.57 0.94
C SER A 23 -5.22 -30.03 1.08
N ASP A 24 -6.34 -29.51 1.59
CA ASP A 24 -6.53 -28.08 1.80
C ASP A 24 -5.45 -27.49 2.71
N GLN A 25 -5.05 -28.19 3.78
CA GLN A 25 -3.97 -27.74 4.66
C GLN A 25 -2.59 -27.74 4.00
N ARG A 26 -2.33 -28.65 3.07
CA ARG A 26 -1.07 -28.65 2.29
C ARG A 26 -1.06 -27.49 1.31
N ASP A 27 -2.13 -27.33 0.55
CA ASP A 27 -2.28 -26.24 -0.41
C ASP A 27 -2.12 -24.87 0.28
N HIS A 28 -2.68 -24.69 1.48
CA HIS A 28 -2.48 -23.48 2.28
C HIS A 28 -1.04 -23.27 2.74
N ARG A 29 -0.33 -24.34 3.14
CA ARG A 29 1.08 -24.22 3.54
C ARG A 29 1.98 -23.87 2.36
N ASP A 30 1.73 -24.47 1.21
CA ASP A 30 2.50 -24.22 -0.01
C ASP A 30 2.25 -22.78 -0.53
N THR A 31 1.00 -22.32 -0.46
CA THR A 31 0.62 -20.93 -0.77
C THR A 31 1.31 -19.94 0.18
N MET A 32 1.29 -20.22 1.49
CA MET A 32 1.95 -19.36 2.48
C MET A 32 3.47 -19.36 2.34
N ALA A 33 4.07 -20.47 1.93
CA ALA A 33 5.51 -20.54 1.66
C ALA A 33 5.85 -19.67 0.44
N LEU A 34 5.08 -19.80 -0.64
CA LEU A 34 5.24 -18.99 -1.85
C LEU A 34 5.11 -17.48 -1.54
N MET A 35 4.09 -17.08 -0.77
CA MET A 35 3.91 -15.68 -0.37
C MET A 35 5.10 -15.14 0.43
N ARG A 36 5.64 -15.94 1.36
CA ARG A 36 6.81 -15.55 2.15
C ARG A 36 8.06 -15.40 1.29
N ASP A 37 8.25 -16.26 0.30
CA ASP A 37 9.39 -16.19 -0.59
C ASP A 37 9.29 -14.99 -1.53
N ARG A 38 8.11 -14.69 -2.07
CA ARG A 38 7.84 -13.48 -2.85
C ARG A 38 8.08 -12.21 -2.03
N LEU A 39 7.60 -12.16 -0.79
CA LEU A 39 7.84 -11.02 0.10
C LEU A 39 9.33 -10.82 0.38
N LYS A 40 10.08 -11.91 0.63
CA LYS A 40 11.55 -11.81 0.83
C LYS A 40 12.26 -11.29 -0.41
N GLN A 41 11.86 -11.73 -1.59
CA GLN A 41 12.40 -11.23 -2.85
C GLN A 41 12.13 -9.73 -3.02
N ALA A 42 10.91 -9.29 -2.74
CA ALA A 42 10.57 -7.87 -2.78
C ALA A 42 11.40 -7.05 -1.78
N ILE A 43 11.46 -7.47 -0.51
CA ILE A 43 12.26 -6.77 0.51
C ILE A 43 13.72 -6.65 0.07
N GLY A 44 14.30 -7.71 -0.52
CA GLY A 44 15.66 -7.67 -1.05
C GLY A 44 15.84 -6.71 -2.22
N ALA A 45 14.88 -6.69 -3.14
CA ALA A 45 14.92 -5.82 -4.31
C ALA A 45 14.74 -4.34 -3.96
N TYR A 46 13.86 -4.05 -2.99
CA TYR A 46 13.56 -2.67 -2.58
C TYR A 46 14.51 -2.12 -1.51
N SER A 47 15.47 -2.90 -0.99
CA SER A 47 16.30 -2.47 0.15
C SER A 47 17.11 -1.21 -0.14
N GLU A 48 17.74 -1.11 -1.31
CA GLU A 48 18.54 0.05 -1.71
C GLU A 48 17.65 1.27 -1.94
N SER A 49 16.55 1.12 -2.68
CA SER A 49 15.59 2.19 -2.92
C SER A 49 14.99 2.73 -1.62
N ARG A 50 14.69 1.85 -0.66
CA ARG A 50 14.15 2.25 0.66
C ARG A 50 15.15 3.03 1.52
N GLU A 51 16.44 2.75 1.40
CA GLU A 51 17.48 3.55 2.07
C GLU A 51 17.55 4.96 1.49
N ASP A 52 17.50 5.10 0.16
CA ASP A 52 17.48 6.39 -0.51
C ASP A 52 16.23 7.21 -0.16
N GLU A 53 15.04 6.57 -0.18
CA GLU A 53 13.79 7.20 0.23
C GLU A 53 13.81 7.69 1.68
N LEU A 54 14.43 6.92 2.60
CA LEU A 54 14.60 7.34 3.99
C LEU A 54 15.52 8.55 4.10
N ASP A 55 16.54 8.62 3.28
CA ASP A 55 17.43 9.78 3.25
C ASP A 55 16.73 11.03 2.73
N ASP A 56 15.88 10.89 1.70
CA ASP A 56 15.03 11.97 1.20
C ASP A 56 14.06 12.48 2.28
N LEU A 57 13.43 11.58 3.04
CA LEU A 57 12.59 11.96 4.18
C LEU A 57 13.37 12.70 5.27
N ARG A 58 14.60 12.28 5.56
CA ARG A 58 15.47 12.96 6.51
C ARG A 58 15.84 14.37 6.03
N PHE A 59 16.12 14.53 4.73
CA PHE A 59 16.33 15.83 4.12
C PHE A 59 15.10 16.72 4.26
N MET A 60 13.93 16.19 3.95
CA MET A 60 12.69 16.95 4.04
C MET A 60 12.36 17.33 5.48
N ALA A 61 12.59 16.45 6.45
CA ALA A 61 12.32 16.72 7.84
C ALA A 61 13.20 17.85 8.39
N GLY A 62 14.46 17.95 7.93
CA GLY A 62 15.39 19.03 8.29
C GLY A 62 15.53 19.23 9.79
N SER A 63 15.35 18.19 10.59
CA SER A 63 15.42 18.24 12.04
C SER A 63 16.81 18.70 12.50
N PRO A 64 16.90 19.58 13.50
CA PRO A 64 18.19 19.94 14.09
C PRO A 64 18.99 18.74 14.60
N ASP A 65 18.31 17.68 15.00
CA ASP A 65 18.92 16.44 15.45
C ASP A 65 19.42 15.57 14.28
N ASN A 66 18.95 15.85 13.07
CA ASN A 66 19.26 15.12 11.86
C ASN A 66 20.39 15.80 11.08
N GLN A 67 21.58 15.85 11.68
CA GLN A 67 22.75 16.55 11.14
C GLN A 67 23.67 15.62 10.34
N TRP A 68 23.21 14.48 9.87
CA TRP A 68 23.97 13.49 9.12
C TRP A 68 24.60 14.05 7.82
N GLN A 69 24.02 15.08 7.26
CA GLN A 69 24.56 15.81 6.09
C GLN A 69 25.83 16.63 6.38
N TRP A 70 26.14 16.87 7.65
CA TRP A 70 27.35 17.57 8.05
C TRP A 70 28.51 16.59 8.24
N PRO A 71 29.72 16.89 7.72
CA PRO A 71 30.88 16.08 8.01
C PRO A 71 31.11 15.94 9.52
N GLN A 72 31.53 14.76 9.96
CA GLN A 72 31.68 14.47 11.39
C GLN A 72 32.75 15.35 12.07
N ASP A 73 33.81 15.75 11.34
CA ASP A 73 34.82 16.65 11.82
C ASP A 73 34.26 18.06 12.08
N VAL A 74 33.34 18.51 11.24
CA VAL A 74 32.64 19.80 11.42
C VAL A 74 31.68 19.70 12.63
N LEU A 75 30.94 18.60 12.76
CA LEU A 75 30.07 18.36 13.92
C LEU A 75 30.88 18.31 15.23
N ALA A 76 32.01 17.62 15.23
CA ALA A 76 32.90 17.53 16.41
C ALA A 76 33.47 18.89 16.80
N THR A 77 33.76 19.76 15.82
CA THR A 77 34.35 21.10 16.07
C THR A 77 33.30 22.14 16.46
N ARG A 78 32.06 22.02 15.93
CA ARG A 78 30.99 23.01 16.09
C ARG A 78 29.83 22.52 16.91
N GLY A 79 29.66 21.21 16.99
CA GLY A 79 28.56 20.59 17.69
C GLY A 79 28.75 20.57 19.22
N SER A 80 27.65 20.56 19.92
CA SER A 80 27.62 20.31 21.35
C SER A 80 27.87 18.81 21.59
N VAL A 81 29.08 18.45 21.97
CA VAL A 81 29.36 17.11 22.48
C VAL A 81 28.99 17.10 23.96
N GLN A 82 27.92 16.39 24.29
CA GLN A 82 27.54 16.02 25.67
C GLN A 82 27.61 17.16 26.70
N GLY A 83 26.82 18.21 26.50
CA GLY A 83 26.50 19.15 27.58
C GLY A 83 27.59 20.16 27.94
N GLN A 84 28.74 20.20 27.28
CA GLN A 84 29.72 21.25 27.43
C GLN A 84 29.73 22.21 26.26
N THR A 85 29.01 23.30 26.41
CA THR A 85 28.94 24.41 25.45
C THR A 85 29.99 25.48 25.74
N VAL A 86 31.22 25.16 25.56
CA VAL A 86 32.26 26.23 25.59
C VAL A 86 32.67 26.52 24.15
N ASN A 87 32.11 27.60 23.59
CA ASN A 87 32.41 28.13 22.24
C ASN A 87 31.94 27.29 21.03
N ALA A 88 30.92 26.44 21.17
CA ALA A 88 30.36 25.72 20.04
C ALA A 88 29.63 26.71 19.11
N ARG A 89 30.04 26.78 17.84
CA ARG A 89 29.29 27.49 16.83
C ARG A 89 28.14 26.59 16.37
N PRO A 90 26.87 27.07 16.37
CA PRO A 90 25.76 26.24 15.95
C PRO A 90 25.88 25.83 14.47
N CYS A 91 25.59 24.58 14.16
CA CYS A 91 25.38 24.10 12.80
C CYS A 91 23.94 24.43 12.42
N LEU A 92 23.73 25.52 11.70
CA LEU A 92 22.41 25.96 11.27
C LEU A 92 22.05 25.31 9.93
N THR A 93 20.94 24.61 9.89
CA THR A 93 20.35 24.08 8.67
C THR A 93 19.09 24.86 8.33
N ILE A 94 19.10 25.55 7.18
CA ILE A 94 17.93 26.27 6.67
C ILE A 94 17.27 25.39 5.63
N ASN A 95 16.22 24.66 6.05
CA ASN A 95 15.50 23.76 5.16
C ASN A 95 14.51 24.52 4.28
N LYS A 96 14.73 24.52 2.96
CA LYS A 96 13.84 25.11 1.96
C LYS A 96 13.00 24.06 1.21
N LEU A 97 13.31 22.77 1.35
CA LEU A 97 12.62 21.70 0.64
C LEU A 97 11.11 21.65 0.90
N PRO A 98 10.62 21.79 2.15
CA PRO A 98 9.18 21.76 2.41
C PRO A 98 8.39 22.83 1.66
N GLN A 99 9.03 23.97 1.36
CA GLN A 99 8.41 25.02 0.58
C GLN A 99 8.19 24.58 -0.87
N HIS A 100 9.19 23.96 -1.48
CA HIS A 100 9.10 23.46 -2.87
C HIS A 100 8.13 22.28 -2.98
N VAL A 101 8.17 21.34 -2.05
CA VAL A 101 7.20 20.24 -2.00
C VAL A 101 5.76 20.77 -1.91
N ARG A 102 5.52 21.72 -1.01
CA ARG A 102 4.18 22.34 -0.87
C ARG A 102 3.77 23.12 -2.12
N GLN A 103 4.69 23.72 -2.85
CA GLN A 103 4.38 24.39 -4.09
C GLN A 103 3.83 23.41 -5.12
N VAL A 104 4.51 22.28 -5.33
CA VAL A 104 4.08 21.24 -6.28
C VAL A 104 2.77 20.59 -5.84
N THR A 105 2.64 20.22 -4.57
CA THR A 105 1.41 19.59 -4.05
C THR A 105 0.20 20.53 -4.07
N ASN A 106 0.41 21.84 -3.84
CA ASN A 106 -0.66 22.83 -3.95
C ASN A 106 -1.10 23.03 -5.41
N GLU A 107 -0.17 22.99 -6.36
CA GLU A 107 -0.49 23.06 -7.79
C GLU A 107 -1.31 21.86 -8.23
N GLN A 108 -0.96 20.66 -7.78
CA GLN A 108 -1.73 19.44 -8.01
C GLN A 108 -3.14 19.54 -7.39
N ARG A 109 -3.27 20.07 -6.16
CA ARG A 109 -4.57 20.29 -5.51
C ARG A 109 -5.48 21.26 -6.26
N GLN A 110 -4.89 22.26 -6.93
CA GLN A 110 -5.66 23.21 -7.75
C GLN A 110 -6.09 22.58 -9.09
N ASN A 111 -5.24 21.76 -9.67
CA ASN A 111 -5.44 21.14 -10.98
C ASN A 111 -5.60 19.62 -10.83
N ARG A 112 -6.59 19.18 -10.06
CA ARG A 112 -6.83 17.75 -9.84
C ARG A 112 -7.17 17.03 -11.12
N PRO A 113 -6.46 15.96 -11.49
CA PRO A 113 -6.86 15.12 -12.59
C PRO A 113 -8.17 14.42 -12.24
N SER A 114 -9.14 14.47 -13.12
CA SER A 114 -10.39 13.73 -13.00
C SER A 114 -10.53 12.76 -14.17
N GLY A 115 -10.92 11.52 -13.87
CA GLY A 115 -11.29 10.54 -14.87
C GLY A 115 -12.63 10.90 -15.49
N LYS A 116 -12.78 10.68 -16.79
CA LYS A 116 -14.06 10.77 -17.50
C LYS A 116 -14.28 9.50 -18.29
N VAL A 117 -15.45 8.89 -18.10
CA VAL A 117 -15.87 7.73 -18.90
C VAL A 117 -16.40 8.21 -20.23
N ILE A 118 -15.83 7.70 -21.31
CA ILE A 118 -16.27 7.99 -22.68
C ILE A 118 -16.57 6.70 -23.43
N PRO A 119 -17.60 6.66 -24.29
CA PRO A 119 -17.86 5.52 -25.13
C PRO A 119 -16.75 5.35 -26.17
N VAL A 120 -16.31 4.11 -26.41
CA VAL A 120 -15.19 3.83 -27.32
C VAL A 120 -15.63 3.73 -28.78
N ASN A 121 -16.87 3.30 -29.04
CA ASN A 121 -17.41 3.06 -30.38
C ASN A 121 -18.77 3.75 -30.58
N ASP A 122 -19.15 4.00 -31.83
CA ASP A 122 -20.48 4.54 -32.20
C ASP A 122 -21.64 3.64 -31.74
N GLN A 123 -21.39 2.36 -31.44
CA GLN A 123 -22.38 1.41 -30.90
C GLN A 123 -22.41 1.36 -29.38
N ALA A 124 -21.47 2.03 -28.72
CA ALA A 124 -21.46 2.10 -27.25
C ALA A 124 -22.50 3.14 -26.81
N ASP A 125 -23.28 2.75 -25.80
CA ASP A 125 -24.36 3.58 -25.29
C ASP A 125 -23.79 4.77 -24.49
N VAL A 126 -24.07 5.97 -24.95
CA VAL A 126 -23.67 7.21 -24.29
C VAL A 126 -24.32 7.33 -22.91
N GLU A 127 -25.56 6.87 -22.76
CA GLU A 127 -26.27 6.90 -21.47
C GLU A 127 -25.59 6.00 -20.43
N VAL A 128 -25.11 4.83 -20.86
CA VAL A 128 -24.33 3.92 -19.97
C VAL A 128 -23.02 4.57 -19.55
N ALA A 129 -22.33 5.25 -20.46
CA ALA A 129 -21.09 5.97 -20.12
C ALA A 129 -21.33 7.10 -19.12
N GLU A 130 -22.42 7.84 -19.23
CA GLU A 130 -22.80 8.88 -18.25
C GLU A 130 -23.15 8.30 -16.88
N VAL A 131 -23.84 7.15 -16.83
CA VAL A 131 -24.14 6.45 -15.58
C VAL A 131 -22.85 5.99 -14.90
N LEU A 132 -21.93 5.39 -15.66
CA LEU A 132 -20.64 4.94 -15.14
C LEU A 132 -19.79 6.11 -14.63
N ASP A 133 -19.77 7.24 -15.34
CA ASP A 133 -19.09 8.46 -14.91
C ASP A 133 -19.68 8.98 -13.57
N GLY A 134 -21.00 8.94 -13.45
CA GLY A 134 -21.70 9.27 -12.22
C GLY A 134 -21.35 8.33 -11.06
N MET A 135 -21.22 7.03 -11.33
CA MET A 135 -20.80 6.04 -10.32
C MET A 135 -19.37 6.27 -9.85
N VAL A 136 -18.43 6.54 -10.76
CA VAL A 136 -17.04 6.85 -10.40
C VAL A 136 -16.98 8.06 -9.47
N ARG A 137 -17.68 9.14 -9.82
CA ARG A 137 -17.75 10.35 -8.99
C ARG A 137 -18.37 10.08 -7.62
N HIS A 138 -19.41 9.25 -7.58
CA HIS A 138 -20.03 8.86 -6.32
C HIS A 138 -19.04 8.11 -5.41
N ILE A 139 -18.28 7.16 -5.97
CA ILE A 139 -17.25 6.42 -5.25
C ILE A 139 -16.17 7.38 -4.71
N GLU A 140 -15.70 8.31 -5.53
CA GLU A 140 -14.69 9.30 -5.12
C GLU A 140 -15.18 10.17 -3.97
N VAL A 141 -16.40 10.69 -4.05
CA VAL A 141 -16.99 11.54 -3.00
C VAL A 141 -17.25 10.74 -1.72
N ASN A 142 -17.84 9.54 -1.85
CA ASN A 142 -18.17 8.71 -0.70
C ASN A 142 -16.93 8.18 0.05
N SER A 143 -15.81 8.08 -0.66
CA SER A 143 -14.53 7.58 -0.14
C SER A 143 -13.62 8.66 0.40
N ASP A 144 -13.97 9.96 0.28
CA ASP A 144 -13.04 11.07 0.49
C ASP A 144 -11.74 10.88 -0.31
N ALA A 145 -11.85 10.43 -1.57
CA ALA A 145 -10.72 10.05 -2.41
C ALA A 145 -9.69 11.16 -2.57
N ASP A 146 -10.11 12.41 -2.45
CA ASP A 146 -9.24 13.58 -2.46
C ASP A 146 -8.11 13.49 -1.44
N VAL A 147 -8.40 12.99 -0.24
CA VAL A 147 -7.39 12.82 0.82
C VAL A 147 -6.41 11.70 0.46
N ALA A 148 -6.89 10.65 -0.21
CA ALA A 148 -6.02 9.55 -0.67
C ALA A 148 -5.08 10.04 -1.77
N TYR A 149 -5.59 10.77 -2.77
CA TYR A 149 -4.80 11.33 -3.86
C TYR A 149 -3.77 12.36 -3.38
N ASP A 150 -4.19 13.27 -2.49
CA ASP A 150 -3.28 14.27 -1.91
C ASP A 150 -2.14 13.61 -1.13
N THR A 151 -2.45 12.57 -0.34
CA THR A 151 -1.43 11.84 0.42
C THR A 151 -0.46 11.10 -0.51
N ALA A 152 -0.98 10.43 -1.54
CA ALA A 152 -0.15 9.72 -2.51
C ALA A 152 0.77 10.67 -3.28
N CYS A 153 0.24 11.82 -3.71
CA CYS A 153 1.02 12.85 -4.39
C CYS A 153 2.10 13.46 -3.49
N GLU A 154 1.77 13.76 -2.23
CA GLU A 154 2.74 14.28 -1.27
C GLU A 154 3.88 13.28 -1.03
N ASN A 155 3.56 12.01 -0.87
CA ASN A 155 4.55 10.94 -0.73
C ASN A 155 5.42 10.82 -1.97
N GLN A 156 4.82 10.81 -3.16
CA GLN A 156 5.53 10.72 -4.44
C GLN A 156 6.49 11.89 -4.65
N VAL A 157 6.07 13.11 -4.32
CA VAL A 157 6.92 14.31 -4.45
C VAL A 157 8.04 14.33 -3.41
N THR A 158 7.82 13.72 -2.24
CA THR A 158 8.77 13.74 -1.13
C THR A 158 9.88 12.70 -1.28
N TYR A 159 9.53 11.47 -1.64
CA TYR A 159 10.48 10.34 -1.69
C TYR A 159 10.25 9.38 -2.88
N GLY A 160 9.47 9.80 -3.88
CA GLY A 160 9.39 9.11 -5.17
C GLY A 160 8.21 8.15 -5.33
N GLU A 161 7.64 7.63 -4.25
CA GLU A 161 6.57 6.63 -4.33
C GLU A 161 5.31 7.06 -3.57
N GLY A 162 4.15 6.93 -4.23
CA GLY A 162 2.85 7.20 -3.63
C GLY A 162 1.81 6.17 -4.08
N TYR A 163 1.08 5.61 -3.14
CA TYR A 163 0.11 4.55 -3.39
C TYR A 163 -1.27 4.90 -2.85
N ILE A 164 -2.27 4.44 -3.57
CA ILE A 164 -3.66 4.39 -3.12
C ILE A 164 -4.13 2.94 -3.11
N ARG A 165 -5.16 2.64 -2.35
CA ARG A 165 -5.73 1.31 -2.27
C ARG A 165 -7.21 1.36 -2.64
N ILE A 166 -7.63 0.50 -3.57
CA ILE A 166 -9.04 0.28 -3.88
C ILE A 166 -9.47 -1.01 -3.19
N LEU A 167 -10.53 -0.94 -2.42
CA LEU A 167 -11.08 -2.08 -1.68
C LEU A 167 -12.60 -2.06 -1.73
N THR A 168 -13.21 -3.18 -1.38
CA THR A 168 -14.64 -3.30 -1.21
C THR A 168 -14.97 -3.46 0.27
N GLU A 169 -15.95 -2.71 0.75
CA GLU A 169 -16.47 -2.78 2.11
C GLU A 169 -17.97 -3.09 2.07
N TYR A 170 -18.50 -3.76 3.08
CA TYR A 170 -19.94 -3.98 3.18
C TYR A 170 -20.64 -2.64 3.48
N CYS A 171 -21.74 -2.37 2.76
CA CYS A 171 -22.50 -1.12 2.94
C CYS A 171 -23.09 -1.03 4.35
N TYR A 172 -23.56 -2.15 4.91
CA TYR A 172 -24.15 -2.26 6.23
C TYR A 172 -23.79 -3.58 6.88
N GLU A 173 -23.88 -3.65 8.20
CA GLU A 173 -23.58 -4.87 8.96
C GLU A 173 -24.52 -6.06 8.61
N ASP A 174 -25.75 -5.77 8.18
CA ASP A 174 -26.77 -6.76 7.84
C ASP A 174 -26.92 -7.02 6.33
N SER A 175 -26.10 -6.39 5.47
CA SER A 175 -26.19 -6.54 4.03
C SER A 175 -24.97 -7.25 3.46
N PHE A 176 -25.20 -8.03 2.39
CA PHE A 176 -24.12 -8.58 1.57
C PHE A 176 -23.72 -7.64 0.43
N ASP A 177 -24.36 -6.48 0.30
CA ASP A 177 -24.02 -5.49 -0.68
C ASP A 177 -22.67 -4.83 -0.32
N GLN A 178 -21.83 -4.63 -1.33
CA GLN A 178 -20.49 -4.09 -1.17
C GLN A 178 -20.33 -2.79 -1.93
N ASP A 179 -19.76 -1.81 -1.28
CA ASP A 179 -19.34 -0.55 -1.90
C ASP A 179 -17.85 -0.58 -2.22
N ILE A 180 -17.48 0.08 -3.31
CA ILE A 180 -16.08 0.31 -3.67
C ILE A 180 -15.58 1.53 -2.89
N LYS A 181 -14.42 1.40 -2.24
CA LYS A 181 -13.82 2.48 -1.47
C LYS A 181 -12.38 2.71 -1.88
N ILE A 182 -12.02 3.99 -2.05
CA ILE A 182 -10.66 4.44 -2.29
C ILE A 182 -10.06 4.82 -0.93
N ALA A 183 -9.08 4.05 -0.47
CA ALA A 183 -8.43 4.28 0.81
C ALA A 183 -7.01 4.79 0.63
N ARG A 184 -6.61 5.72 1.50
CA ARG A 184 -5.24 6.22 1.50
C ARG A 184 -4.29 5.25 2.17
N ILE A 185 -3.08 5.17 1.66
CA ILE A 185 -1.94 4.52 2.31
C ILE A 185 -1.05 5.62 2.87
N ARG A 186 -0.96 5.71 4.20
CA ARG A 186 -0.16 6.74 4.87
C ARG A 186 1.34 6.50 4.75
N ASN A 187 1.72 5.22 4.79
CA ASN A 187 3.11 4.79 4.78
C ASN A 187 3.36 3.94 3.56
N SER A 188 3.98 4.52 2.52
CA SER A 188 4.34 3.80 1.29
C SER A 188 5.39 2.70 1.53
N PHE A 189 6.18 2.82 2.60
CA PHE A 189 7.16 1.78 2.96
C PHE A 189 6.55 0.44 3.35
N SER A 190 5.24 0.39 3.64
CA SER A 190 4.53 -0.88 3.89
C SER A 190 4.12 -1.61 2.61
N VAL A 191 4.22 -0.94 1.45
CA VAL A 191 3.82 -1.52 0.15
C VAL A 191 5.03 -2.16 -0.51
N TYR A 192 4.86 -3.42 -0.91
CA TYR A 192 5.83 -4.17 -1.69
C TYR A 192 5.15 -4.73 -2.93
N MET A 193 5.60 -4.29 -4.07
CA MET A 193 5.11 -4.79 -5.36
C MET A 193 6.07 -5.82 -5.96
N ASP A 194 5.64 -6.48 -7.02
CA ASP A 194 6.47 -7.40 -7.76
C ASP A 194 7.69 -6.66 -8.34
N PRO A 195 8.93 -7.08 -8.06
CA PRO A 195 10.13 -6.44 -8.61
C PRO A 195 10.27 -6.52 -10.13
N LEU A 196 9.47 -7.36 -10.79
CA LEU A 196 9.51 -7.56 -12.25
C LEU A 196 8.61 -6.57 -13.01
N ILE A 197 7.96 -5.65 -12.33
CA ILE A 197 7.09 -4.63 -12.93
C ILE A 197 7.88 -3.78 -13.91
N GLN A 198 7.30 -3.57 -15.10
CA GLN A 198 7.81 -2.65 -16.12
C GLN A 198 6.92 -1.40 -16.25
N ASP A 199 5.65 -1.51 -15.87
CA ASP A 199 4.71 -0.39 -15.91
C ASP A 199 4.82 0.45 -14.63
N PRO A 200 5.07 1.76 -14.73
CA PRO A 200 5.11 2.67 -13.59
C PRO A 200 3.82 2.66 -12.73
N CYS A 201 2.68 2.32 -13.34
CA CYS A 201 1.41 2.20 -12.62
C CYS A 201 1.23 0.84 -11.92
N GLY A 202 2.15 -0.11 -12.15
CA GLY A 202 2.07 -1.45 -11.57
C GLY A 202 0.92 -2.30 -12.11
N ALA A 203 0.39 -1.98 -13.30
CA ALA A 203 -0.72 -2.71 -13.90
C ALA A 203 -0.34 -4.14 -14.31
N ASP A 204 0.94 -4.40 -14.51
CA ASP A 204 1.53 -5.69 -14.87
C ASP A 204 2.02 -6.50 -13.65
N ALA A 205 1.79 -6.00 -12.44
CA ALA A 205 2.16 -6.70 -11.21
C ALA A 205 1.36 -8.00 -11.04
N GLU A 206 2.05 -9.13 -10.84
CA GLU A 206 1.39 -10.39 -10.49
C GLU A 206 0.89 -10.40 -9.03
N TRP A 207 1.56 -9.66 -8.15
CA TRP A 207 1.26 -9.62 -6.72
C TRP A 207 1.70 -8.30 -6.07
N CYS A 208 1.04 -7.99 -4.97
CA CYS A 208 1.34 -6.84 -4.13
C CYS A 208 1.11 -7.21 -2.66
N PHE A 209 1.96 -6.74 -1.78
CA PHE A 209 1.80 -6.84 -0.32
C PHE A 209 1.64 -5.44 0.28
N ILE A 210 0.71 -5.32 1.24
CA ILE A 210 0.45 -4.07 1.98
C ILE A 210 0.40 -4.40 3.48
#